data_67e00463ceb2224edbcdfe1b7f912641
#
_entry.id   67e00463ceb2224edbcdfe1b7f912641
#
_cell.length_a   1.000
_cell.length_b   1.000
_cell.length_c   1.000
_cell.angle_alpha   90.00
_cell.angle_beta   90.00
_cell.angle_gamma   90.00
#
_symmetry.space_group_name_H-M   'P 1'
#
loop_
_entity.id
_entity.type
_entity.pdbx_description
1 polymer ?
#
loop_
_entity_poly.entity_id
_entity_poly.type
_entity_poly.pdbx_seq_one_letter_code
_entity_poly.pdbx_strand_id
1 'polypeptide(L)'
;MKFYISAMQERIPPSEIIYMRRTGAYGIENYKLMDTFKEWLKENALYDEDTVIYAIPMDDPERVAPCQCRYDVCINKPENQTFAFDQVGCRDLESGKYLVFLISHTAEAVQTAWEMCFPELEKLGYLLDKSRPVIERYKKALVDRHLCELCIPIR
;
A
#
# COMPACT_ATOMS: atom_id res chain seq x y z
N MET A 1 1.34 -25.10 -2.44
CA MET A 1 2.11 -24.21 -1.53
C MET A 1 1.42 -22.85 -1.43
N LYS A 2 1.42 -22.31 -0.24
CA LYS A 2 0.86 -20.98 -0.03
C LYS A 2 1.86 -19.91 -0.44
N PHE A 3 1.37 -18.84 -1.07
CA PHE A 3 2.21 -17.69 -1.42
C PHE A 3 2.46 -16.76 -0.21
N TYR A 4 1.87 -17.05 0.94
CA TYR A 4 1.90 -16.17 2.11
C TYR A 4 2.31 -16.93 3.36
N ILE A 5 2.79 -16.19 4.35
CA ILE A 5 3.19 -16.74 5.66
C ILE A 5 1.98 -16.82 6.57
N SER A 6 1.15 -15.78 6.60
CA SER A 6 -0.07 -15.73 7.38
C SER A 6 -1.13 -14.88 6.66
N ALA A 7 -2.39 -15.12 7.01
CA ALA A 7 -3.53 -14.36 6.53
C ALA A 7 -4.43 -14.04 7.72
N MET A 8 -4.63 -12.76 8.02
CA MET A 8 -5.38 -12.33 9.18
C MET A 8 -6.33 -11.20 8.82
N GLN A 9 -7.55 -11.27 9.34
CA GLN A 9 -8.50 -10.19 9.21
C GLN A 9 -8.09 -9.03 10.12
N GLU A 10 -8.13 -7.82 9.57
CA GLU A 10 -7.77 -6.62 10.30
C GLU A 10 -8.71 -5.48 9.89
N ARG A 11 -9.08 -4.64 10.84
CA ARG A 11 -9.79 -3.41 10.54
C ARG A 11 -8.80 -2.26 10.50
N ILE A 12 -8.68 -1.60 9.33
CA ILE A 12 -7.89 -0.38 9.21
C ILE A 12 -8.82 0.79 9.54
N PRO A 13 -8.51 1.55 10.62
CA PRO A 13 -9.40 2.64 11.05
C PRO A 13 -9.34 3.82 10.10
N PRO A 14 -10.36 4.69 10.10
CA PRO A 14 -10.29 5.95 9.37
C PRO A 14 -9.10 6.78 9.85
N SER A 15 -8.36 7.33 8.91
CA SER A 15 -7.22 8.20 9.23
C SER A 15 -6.95 9.13 8.05
N GLU A 16 -6.33 10.27 8.36
CA GLU A 16 -5.84 11.18 7.35
C GLU A 16 -4.41 10.78 6.99
N ILE A 17 -4.08 10.83 5.70
CA ILE A 17 -2.73 10.50 5.21
C ILE A 17 -2.14 11.67 4.43
N ILE A 18 -0.82 11.69 4.37
CA ILE A 18 -0.07 12.52 3.44
C ILE A 18 0.48 11.61 2.36
N TYR A 19 0.41 12.04 1.12
CA TYR A 19 0.74 11.19 -0.02
C TYR A 19 1.45 11.93 -1.15
N MET A 20 2.22 11.16 -1.91
CA MET A 20 2.69 11.55 -3.23
C MET A 20 1.99 10.68 -4.26
N ARG A 21 1.66 11.25 -5.40
CA ARG A 21 0.96 10.54 -6.48
C ARG A 21 1.71 10.65 -7.78
N ARG A 22 1.74 9.54 -8.51
CA ARG A 22 2.07 9.59 -9.94
C ARG A 22 0.87 9.10 -10.75
N THR A 23 0.79 9.55 -11.99
CA THR A 23 -0.22 9.09 -12.95
C THR A 23 0.50 8.58 -14.19
N GLY A 24 0.20 7.35 -14.58
CA GLY A 24 0.84 6.69 -15.71
C GLY A 24 0.82 5.17 -15.53
N ALA A 25 1.35 4.46 -16.52
CA ALA A 25 1.40 3.00 -16.48
C ALA A 25 2.16 2.51 -15.23
N TYR A 26 1.61 1.50 -14.56
CA TYR A 26 2.27 0.88 -13.42
C TYR A 26 3.52 0.13 -13.88
N GLY A 27 4.57 0.20 -13.08
CA GLY A 27 5.84 -0.43 -13.38
C GLY A 27 6.99 0.23 -12.65
N ILE A 28 8.13 0.33 -13.32
CA ILE A 28 9.39 0.82 -12.70
C ILE A 28 9.27 2.24 -12.14
N GLU A 29 8.42 3.08 -12.72
CA GLU A 29 8.22 4.44 -12.24
C GLU A 29 7.58 4.46 -10.84
N ASN A 30 6.87 3.40 -10.46
CA ASN A 30 6.32 3.26 -9.10
C ASN A 30 7.44 3.16 -8.06
N TYR A 31 8.52 2.43 -8.39
CA TYR A 31 9.69 2.32 -7.50
C TYR A 31 10.40 3.65 -7.33
N LYS A 32 10.47 4.43 -8.42
CA LYS A 32 11.08 5.77 -8.37
C LYS A 32 10.28 6.70 -7.47
N LEU A 33 8.95 6.64 -7.53
CA LEU A 33 8.09 7.41 -6.64
C LEU A 33 8.32 7.02 -5.18
N MET A 34 8.41 5.72 -4.91
CA MET A 34 8.67 5.22 -3.56
C MET A 34 10.01 5.75 -3.03
N ASP A 35 11.05 5.73 -3.85
CA ASP A 35 12.37 6.24 -3.46
C ASP A 35 12.30 7.75 -3.17
N THR A 36 11.61 8.50 -4.01
CA THR A 36 11.41 9.94 -3.81
C THR A 36 10.68 10.22 -2.52
N PHE A 37 9.64 9.45 -2.23
CA PHE A 37 8.85 9.61 -1.01
C PHE A 37 9.68 9.30 0.24
N LYS A 38 10.47 8.23 0.21
CA LYS A 38 11.37 7.88 1.32
C LYS A 38 12.40 8.97 1.59
N GLU A 39 12.97 9.56 0.54
CA GLU A 39 13.89 10.69 0.69
C GLU A 39 13.19 11.88 1.36
N TRP A 40 11.98 12.19 0.91
CA TRP A 40 11.19 13.26 1.52
C TRP A 40 10.89 12.97 3.00
N LEU A 41 10.54 11.72 3.33
CA LEU A 41 10.31 11.32 4.73
C LEU A 41 11.57 11.52 5.57
N LYS A 42 12.74 11.13 5.05
CA LYS A 42 14.01 11.31 5.77
C LYS A 42 14.34 12.79 5.97
N GLU A 43 14.12 13.61 4.97
CA GLU A 43 14.37 15.05 5.05
C GLU A 43 13.47 15.75 6.06
N ASN A 44 12.30 15.19 6.33
CA ASN A 44 11.32 15.75 7.28
C ASN A 44 11.30 15.01 8.62
N ALA A 45 12.29 14.16 8.90
CA ALA A 45 12.42 13.38 10.14
C ALA A 45 11.20 12.49 10.40
N LEU A 46 10.63 11.91 9.34
CA LEU A 46 9.44 11.07 9.41
C LEU A 46 9.74 9.60 9.08
N TYR A 47 11.01 9.21 9.00
CA TYR A 47 11.40 7.84 8.65
C TYR A 47 12.16 7.20 9.81
N ASP A 48 11.47 6.37 10.58
CA ASP A 48 12.01 5.69 11.77
C ASP A 48 11.48 4.25 11.85
N GLU A 49 11.77 3.57 12.94
CA GLU A 49 11.39 2.17 13.15
C GLU A 49 9.86 1.94 13.15
N ASP A 50 9.09 2.97 13.43
CA ASP A 50 7.62 2.89 13.49
C ASP A 50 6.94 3.30 12.18
N THR A 51 7.71 3.68 11.17
CA THR A 51 7.17 4.15 9.89
C THR A 51 6.41 3.03 9.18
N VAL A 52 5.20 3.35 8.72
CA VAL A 52 4.37 2.48 7.91
C VAL A 52 4.04 3.22 6.61
N ILE A 53 4.51 2.70 5.49
CA ILE A 53 4.21 3.27 4.17
C ILE A 53 3.14 2.39 3.52
N TYR A 54 2.10 3.04 2.99
CA TYR A 54 1.09 2.40 2.16
C TYR A 54 1.36 2.74 0.70
N ALA A 55 1.34 1.74 -0.15
CA ALA A 55 1.41 1.91 -1.60
C ALA A 55 0.09 1.45 -2.19
N ILE A 56 -0.60 2.33 -2.90
CA ILE A 56 -1.98 2.12 -3.30
C ILE A 56 -2.14 2.37 -4.80
N PRO A 57 -2.25 1.29 -5.61
CA PRO A 57 -2.71 1.44 -6.99
C PRO A 57 -4.19 1.83 -6.95
N MET A 58 -4.50 3.05 -7.33
CA MET A 58 -5.84 3.62 -7.18
C MET A 58 -6.81 3.16 -8.25
N ASP A 59 -6.32 2.61 -9.35
CA ASP A 59 -7.14 2.28 -10.51
C ASP A 59 -6.84 0.87 -10.99
N ASP A 60 -7.87 0.22 -11.57
CA ASP A 60 -7.73 -1.09 -12.20
C ASP A 60 -7.17 -0.89 -13.61
N PRO A 61 -5.96 -1.40 -13.92
CA PRO A 61 -5.35 -1.22 -15.23
C PRO A 61 -6.09 -1.95 -16.35
N GLU A 62 -7.01 -2.86 -16.04
CA GLU A 62 -7.87 -3.49 -17.02
C GLU A 62 -9.04 -2.60 -17.43
N ARG A 63 -9.39 -1.61 -16.60
CA ARG A 63 -10.53 -0.71 -16.81
C ARG A 63 -10.15 0.73 -17.11
N VAL A 64 -8.98 1.16 -16.64
CA VAL A 64 -8.47 2.51 -16.78
C VAL A 64 -7.28 2.50 -17.73
N ALA A 65 -7.23 3.43 -18.68
CA ALA A 65 -6.11 3.55 -19.61
C ALA A 65 -4.79 3.70 -18.84
N PRO A 66 -3.71 3.05 -19.28
CA PRO A 66 -2.44 3.11 -18.56
C PRO A 66 -1.95 4.51 -18.25
N CYS A 67 -2.11 5.46 -19.18
CA CYS A 67 -1.69 6.85 -18.99
C CYS A 67 -2.50 7.59 -17.93
N GLN A 68 -3.62 7.03 -17.45
CA GLN A 68 -4.50 7.63 -16.45
C GLN A 68 -4.50 6.88 -15.12
N CYS A 69 -3.75 5.79 -15.01
CA CYS A 69 -3.67 5.04 -13.76
C CYS A 69 -2.88 5.81 -12.71
N ARG A 70 -3.48 5.94 -11.52
CA ARG A 70 -2.90 6.67 -10.39
C ARG A 70 -2.30 5.70 -9.40
N TYR A 71 -1.16 6.07 -8.83
CA TYR A 71 -0.48 5.29 -7.81
C TYR A 71 -0.03 6.23 -6.70
N ASP A 72 -0.47 5.95 -5.48
CA ASP A 72 -0.15 6.75 -4.31
C ASP A 72 0.81 6.01 -3.39
N VAL A 73 1.76 6.74 -2.83
CA VAL A 73 2.55 6.31 -1.68
C VAL A 73 2.30 7.27 -0.54
N CYS A 74 2.07 6.76 0.66
CA CYS A 74 1.58 7.59 1.76
C CYS A 74 1.96 7.05 3.13
N ILE A 75 1.88 7.94 4.13
CA ILE A 75 1.94 7.59 5.56
C ILE A 75 0.75 8.23 6.26
N ASN A 76 0.41 7.73 7.45
CA ASN A 76 -0.54 8.42 8.31
C ASN A 76 0.01 9.81 8.64
N LYS A 77 -0.84 10.83 8.55
CA LYS A 77 -0.44 12.20 8.81
C LYS A 77 0.06 12.34 10.25
N PRO A 78 1.30 12.81 10.45
CA PRO A 78 1.82 13.02 11.79
C PRO A 78 1.03 14.11 12.52
N GLU A 79 0.79 13.89 13.81
CA GLU A 79 0.18 14.89 14.66
C GLU A 79 1.26 15.90 15.11
N ASN A 80 0.87 17.15 15.24
CA ASN A 80 1.70 18.21 15.82
C ASN A 80 3.03 18.47 15.09
N GLN A 81 3.10 18.13 13.81
CA GLN A 81 4.27 18.44 12.98
C GLN A 81 3.88 19.38 11.85
N THR A 82 4.75 20.35 11.59
CA THR A 82 4.65 21.22 10.42
C THR A 82 5.59 20.72 9.34
N PHE A 83 5.10 20.58 8.13
CA PHE A 83 5.91 20.25 6.97
C PHE A 83 5.38 20.99 5.74
N ALA A 84 6.23 21.11 4.72
CA ALA A 84 5.84 21.77 3.49
C ALA A 84 4.90 20.87 2.67
N PHE A 85 3.75 21.41 2.30
CA PHE A 85 2.75 20.68 1.49
C PHE A 85 2.92 20.88 -0.01
N ASP A 86 4.02 21.49 -0.44
CA ASP A 86 4.30 21.71 -1.87
C ASP A 86 4.59 20.43 -2.64
N GLN A 87 5.04 19.37 -1.96
CA GLN A 87 5.38 18.09 -2.58
C GLN A 87 4.41 16.96 -2.22
N VAL A 88 3.55 17.15 -1.25
CA VAL A 88 2.62 16.12 -0.77
C VAL A 88 1.21 16.67 -0.67
N GLY A 89 0.23 15.79 -0.84
CA GLY A 89 -1.18 16.10 -0.60
C GLY A 89 -1.68 15.45 0.67
N CYS A 90 -2.89 15.79 1.07
CA CYS A 90 -3.59 15.16 2.19
C CYS A 90 -4.91 14.59 1.70
N ARG A 91 -5.28 13.41 2.18
CA ARG A 91 -6.58 12.81 1.96
C ARG A 91 -6.87 11.75 3.02
N ASP A 92 -8.08 11.23 3.02
CA ASP A 92 -8.44 10.14 3.91
C ASP A 92 -7.97 8.80 3.33
N LEU A 93 -7.49 7.91 4.21
CA LEU A 93 -7.16 6.53 3.84
C LEU A 93 -8.43 5.72 3.70
N GLU A 94 -8.44 4.78 2.77
CA GLU A 94 -9.53 3.83 2.58
C GLU A 94 -9.60 2.91 3.81
N SER A 95 -10.61 3.13 4.65
CA SER A 95 -10.80 2.42 5.92
C SER A 95 -11.77 1.25 5.77
N GLY A 96 -11.75 0.31 6.70
CA GLY A 96 -12.66 -0.82 6.76
C GLY A 96 -11.96 -2.13 7.04
N LYS A 97 -12.62 -3.22 6.71
CA LYS A 97 -12.09 -4.57 6.93
C LYS A 97 -11.19 -4.99 5.77
N TYR A 98 -10.09 -5.61 6.12
CA TYR A 98 -9.10 -6.14 5.17
C TYR A 98 -8.70 -7.55 5.59
N LEU A 99 -8.42 -8.40 4.61
CA LEU A 99 -7.64 -9.62 4.84
C LEU A 99 -6.19 -9.28 4.51
N VAL A 100 -5.31 -9.44 5.48
CA VAL A 100 -3.90 -9.05 5.38
C VAL A 100 -3.05 -10.30 5.20
N PHE A 101 -2.39 -10.39 4.05
CA PHE A 101 -1.43 -11.45 3.77
C PHE A 101 -0.02 -10.96 4.10
N LEU A 102 0.66 -11.67 5.00
CA LEU A 102 2.08 -11.44 5.26
C LEU A 102 2.89 -12.23 4.25
N ILE A 103 3.76 -11.56 3.52
CA ILE A 103 4.52 -12.14 2.41
C ILE A 103 5.98 -11.74 2.48
N SER A 104 6.84 -12.44 1.74
CA SER A 104 8.23 -12.04 1.57
C SER A 104 8.32 -10.75 0.76
N HIS A 105 9.22 -9.86 1.14
CA HIS A 105 9.45 -8.58 0.46
C HIS A 105 10.47 -8.76 -0.66
N THR A 106 10.05 -9.42 -1.73
CA THR A 106 10.80 -9.54 -2.98
C THR A 106 9.86 -9.21 -4.13
N ALA A 107 10.41 -8.74 -5.25
CA ALA A 107 9.59 -8.43 -6.42
C ALA A 107 8.78 -9.64 -6.87
N GLU A 108 9.40 -10.82 -6.86
CA GLU A 108 8.73 -12.07 -7.26
C GLU A 108 7.59 -12.43 -6.31
N ALA A 109 7.81 -12.36 -5.00
CA ALA A 109 6.79 -12.69 -4.00
C ALA A 109 5.60 -11.73 -4.06
N VAL A 110 5.87 -10.43 -4.24
CA VAL A 110 4.81 -9.42 -4.36
C VAL A 110 3.99 -9.65 -5.62
N GLN A 111 4.64 -9.94 -6.74
CA GLN A 111 3.94 -10.22 -7.99
C GLN A 111 3.06 -11.47 -7.86
N THR A 112 3.60 -12.53 -7.28
CA THR A 112 2.85 -13.78 -7.05
C THR A 112 1.64 -13.52 -6.14
N ALA A 113 1.83 -12.73 -5.09
CA ALA A 113 0.74 -12.38 -4.18
C ALA A 113 -0.40 -11.66 -4.90
N TRP A 114 -0.08 -10.70 -5.77
CA TRP A 114 -1.08 -10.01 -6.58
C TRP A 114 -1.86 -10.95 -7.49
N GLU A 115 -1.18 -11.92 -8.08
CA GLU A 115 -1.82 -12.90 -8.97
C GLU A 115 -2.70 -13.89 -8.22
N MET A 116 -2.29 -14.28 -7.01
CA MET A 116 -2.91 -15.38 -6.27
C MET A 116 -3.89 -14.94 -5.19
N CYS A 117 -3.86 -13.67 -4.78
CA CYS A 117 -4.61 -13.22 -3.60
C CYS A 117 -6.12 -13.31 -3.79
N PHE A 118 -6.65 -13.04 -4.98
CA PHE A 118 -8.09 -13.02 -5.19
C PHE A 118 -8.70 -14.43 -5.18
N PRO A 119 -8.14 -15.43 -5.88
CA PRO A 119 -8.62 -16.81 -5.73
C PRO A 119 -8.52 -17.34 -4.31
N GLU A 120 -7.43 -16.99 -3.59
CA GLU A 120 -7.25 -17.43 -2.22
C GLU A 120 -8.25 -16.76 -1.27
N LEU A 121 -8.54 -15.48 -1.47
CA LEU A 121 -9.56 -14.76 -0.72
C LEU A 121 -10.91 -15.49 -0.78
N GLU A 122 -11.33 -15.84 -1.98
CA GLU A 122 -12.58 -16.56 -2.22
C GLU A 122 -12.56 -17.93 -1.57
N LYS A 123 -11.45 -18.65 -1.69
CA LYS A 123 -11.26 -19.98 -1.10
C LYS A 123 -11.37 -19.93 0.42
N LEU A 124 -10.90 -18.85 1.05
CA LEU A 124 -10.97 -18.64 2.49
C LEU A 124 -12.34 -18.15 2.96
N GLY A 125 -13.29 -17.95 2.03
CA GLY A 125 -14.66 -17.59 2.34
C GLY A 125 -14.94 -16.10 2.49
N TYR A 126 -14.05 -15.25 2.02
CA TYR A 126 -14.22 -13.81 2.07
C TYR A 126 -14.74 -13.25 0.74
N LEU A 127 -15.42 -12.12 0.81
CA LEU A 127 -15.92 -11.40 -0.36
C LEU A 127 -15.10 -10.12 -0.55
N LEU A 128 -14.57 -9.94 -1.76
CA LEU A 128 -13.84 -8.74 -2.13
C LEU A 128 -14.77 -7.53 -2.11
N ASP A 129 -14.33 -6.45 -1.47
CA ASP A 129 -15.00 -5.16 -1.56
C ASP A 129 -14.38 -4.34 -2.69
N LYS A 130 -15.05 -4.32 -3.84
CA LYS A 130 -14.55 -3.65 -5.05
C LYS A 130 -14.59 -2.12 -4.97
N SER A 131 -15.20 -1.56 -3.93
CA SER A 131 -15.28 -0.11 -3.76
C SER A 131 -14.00 0.50 -3.21
N ARG A 132 -13.06 -0.35 -2.74
CA ARG A 132 -11.79 0.09 -2.18
C ARG A 132 -10.63 -0.59 -2.88
N PRO A 133 -9.49 0.09 -3.05
CA PRO A 133 -8.32 -0.53 -3.67
C PRO A 133 -7.60 -1.49 -2.72
N VAL A 134 -6.81 -2.40 -3.30
CA VAL A 134 -5.86 -3.22 -2.57
C VAL A 134 -4.70 -2.32 -2.13
N ILE A 135 -4.18 -2.56 -0.93
CA ILE A 135 -3.10 -1.76 -0.35
C ILE A 135 -1.88 -2.65 -0.12
N GLU A 136 -0.74 -2.23 -0.61
CA GLU A 136 0.55 -2.79 -0.18
C GLU A 136 1.00 -2.01 1.05
N ARG A 137 1.32 -2.71 2.13
CA ARG A 137 1.71 -2.06 3.38
C ARG A 137 3.14 -2.45 3.74
N TYR A 138 3.98 -1.44 3.88
CA TYR A 138 5.41 -1.58 4.17
C TYR A 138 5.72 -0.99 5.53
N LYS A 139 5.65 -1.85 6.55
CA LYS A 139 6.09 -1.48 7.90
C LYS A 139 7.60 -1.61 7.95
N LYS A 140 8.32 -0.54 8.30
CA LYS A 140 9.78 -0.56 8.30
C LYS A 140 10.34 -1.73 9.11
N ALA A 141 9.75 -2.03 10.27
CA ALA A 141 10.16 -3.15 11.10
C ALA A 141 10.03 -4.50 10.40
N LEU A 142 9.03 -4.68 9.52
CA LEU A 142 8.88 -5.90 8.72
C LEU A 142 9.82 -5.89 7.52
N VAL A 143 9.96 -4.76 6.84
CA VAL A 143 10.84 -4.62 5.67
C VAL A 143 12.30 -4.92 6.06
N ASP A 144 12.73 -4.49 7.25
CA ASP A 144 14.05 -4.80 7.77
C ASP A 144 14.25 -6.32 7.97
N ARG A 145 13.17 -7.08 8.03
CA ARG A 145 13.17 -8.56 8.10
C ARG A 145 12.79 -9.20 6.76
N HIS A 146 12.80 -8.44 5.67
CA HIS A 146 12.45 -8.88 4.32
C HIS A 146 10.99 -9.36 4.20
N LEU A 147 10.08 -8.69 4.92
CA LEU A 147 8.65 -8.99 4.91
C LEU A 147 7.84 -7.73 4.56
N CYS A 148 6.68 -7.94 3.99
CA CYS A 148 5.70 -6.88 3.76
C CYS A 148 4.29 -7.48 3.76
N GLU A 149 3.28 -6.64 3.59
CA GLU A 149 1.89 -7.08 3.69
C GLU A 149 1.08 -6.63 2.47
N LEU A 150 0.18 -7.49 2.03
CA LEU A 150 -0.80 -7.17 1.00
C LEU A 150 -2.18 -7.19 1.66
N CYS A 151 -2.85 -6.05 1.65
CA CYS A 151 -4.13 -5.85 2.35
C CYS A 151 -5.27 -5.81 1.33
N ILE A 152 -6.12 -6.83 1.36
CA ILE A 152 -7.23 -6.99 0.42
C ILE A 152 -8.51 -6.51 1.08
N PRO A 153 -9.21 -5.51 0.52
CA PRO A 153 -10.45 -5.04 1.12
C PRO A 153 -11.54 -6.12 1.05
N ILE A 154 -12.21 -6.36 2.16
CA ILE A 154 -13.27 -7.36 2.27
C ILE A 154 -14.55 -6.73 2.81
N ARG A 155 -15.69 -7.36 2.44
CA ARG A 155 -16.99 -6.97 2.95
C ARG A 155 -17.23 -7.48 4.37
#